data_8c7bd89e95c15fd0743322a7c464b1e0
#
_entry.id   8c7bd89e95c15fd0743322a7c464b1e0
#
_cell.length_a   1.000
_cell.length_b   1.000
_cell.length_c   1.000
_cell.angle_alpha   90.00
_cell.angle_beta   90.00
_cell.angle_gamma   90.00
#
_symmetry.space_group_name_H-M   'P 1'
#
loop_
_entity.id
_entity.type
_entity.pdbx_description
1 polymer ?
#
loop_
_entity_poly.entity_id
_entity_poly.type
_entity_poly.pdbx_seq_one_letter_code
_entity_poly.pdbx_strand_id
1 'polypeptide(L)'
;MATTNSSGRKLFGPVYRLKGCFGEDSLMISDPVALQHIINSPHFEHGPLLENVIDMLFGKKSLVSAKGFSASAVRSYQPVLLRAAQELSERLEDSCAPASAVNVCPLLGNATFNAVVQAGLGCSTQDLGEEFVANNSQIVALSSSQSAPHIFAIGACLPSWIWRTMIYAPVAAFKDIRTAKYLTHHLGAKIVRGKLDSARQGLEINTDVFGILLEQYLGGKTRHALSEEEVAAQFSALVYPGQDPTANTIVFGLLELAKHPEFQEKLRVEIQSNPGASYDTMPLLNAFIKVCGTVRFATVDHNLSIAQEVLRLYPAAALIQRIAVHDAVIPLSDSIETSTGQLINQIPVRKGQVLTLAVASYQRLERYWGDDAQKFRPSRWLDGTITSHGPALGPYANLLSFLGGPRVCLGWRFAVLEMQVFFSELVSKFSFALSEDDFVRMRFSGALIPVLPNGSEKAAPMWITRI
;
A
#
# COMPACT_ATOMS: atom_id res chain seq x y z
N MET A 1 13.08 -11.83 3.81
CA MET A 1 12.63 -11.89 2.40
C MET A 1 13.02 -10.67 1.58
N ALA A 2 12.87 -9.41 2.02
CA ALA A 2 13.36 -8.26 1.23
C ALA A 2 14.87 -8.30 1.02
N THR A 3 15.64 -8.70 2.04
CA THR A 3 17.11 -8.94 1.94
C THR A 3 17.46 -10.16 1.10
N THR A 4 16.66 -11.22 1.11
CA THR A 4 16.85 -12.41 0.27
C THR A 4 16.59 -12.13 -1.21
N ASN A 5 15.67 -11.21 -1.56
CA ASN A 5 15.41 -10.85 -2.95
C ASN A 5 16.56 -10.08 -3.60
N SER A 6 17.18 -9.13 -2.88
CA SER A 6 18.36 -8.43 -3.39
C SER A 6 19.58 -9.35 -3.48
N SER A 7 19.73 -10.29 -2.55
CA SER A 7 20.76 -11.32 -2.57
C SER A 7 20.55 -12.31 -3.72
N GLY A 8 19.32 -12.79 -3.92
CA GLY A 8 19.00 -13.69 -5.02
C GLY A 8 19.28 -13.06 -6.38
N ARG A 9 18.91 -11.78 -6.56
CA ARG A 9 19.22 -11.07 -7.80
C ARG A 9 20.72 -10.88 -8.04
N LYS A 10 21.49 -10.56 -7.00
CA LYS A 10 22.96 -10.45 -7.11
C LYS A 10 23.61 -11.79 -7.51
N LEU A 11 23.03 -12.91 -7.10
CA LEU A 11 23.53 -14.25 -7.39
C LEU A 11 23.02 -14.80 -8.73
N PHE A 12 21.76 -14.53 -9.10
CA PHE A 12 21.06 -15.19 -10.20
C PHE A 12 20.54 -14.24 -11.29
N GLY A 13 20.81 -12.93 -11.18
CA GLY A 13 20.38 -11.94 -12.17
C GLY A 13 18.94 -11.42 -11.98
N PRO A 14 18.41 -10.70 -12.99
CA PRO A 14 17.10 -10.02 -12.90
C PRO A 14 15.91 -10.97 -12.98
N VAL A 15 16.11 -12.18 -13.49
CA VAL A 15 15.10 -13.24 -13.58
C VAL A 15 15.69 -14.55 -13.13
N TYR A 16 15.04 -15.23 -12.22
CA TYR A 16 15.46 -16.55 -11.73
C TYR A 16 14.30 -17.39 -11.25
N ARG A 17 14.48 -18.68 -11.23
CA ARG A 17 13.50 -19.66 -10.80
C ARG A 17 13.59 -19.89 -9.30
N LEU A 18 12.45 -19.90 -8.63
CA LEU A 18 12.29 -20.33 -7.25
C LEU A 18 11.41 -21.56 -7.18
N LYS A 19 11.74 -22.47 -6.28
CA LYS A 19 10.84 -23.53 -5.86
C LYS A 19 9.90 -22.96 -4.80
N GLY A 20 8.62 -22.98 -5.07
CA GLY A 20 7.57 -22.67 -4.12
C GLY A 20 7.25 -23.86 -3.21
N CYS A 21 6.16 -23.72 -2.44
CA CYS A 21 5.63 -24.82 -1.64
C CYS A 21 5.25 -25.99 -2.55
N PHE A 22 5.55 -27.21 -2.09
CA PHE A 22 5.31 -28.46 -2.83
C PHE A 22 6.05 -28.57 -4.19
N GLY A 23 7.13 -27.81 -4.36
CA GLY A 23 8.00 -27.91 -5.53
C GLY A 23 7.53 -27.18 -6.78
N GLU A 24 6.48 -26.37 -6.68
CA GLU A 24 6.04 -25.53 -7.80
C GLU A 24 7.14 -24.58 -8.26
N ASP A 25 7.25 -24.41 -9.58
CA ASP A 25 8.19 -23.47 -10.17
C ASP A 25 7.55 -22.08 -10.30
N SER A 26 8.12 -21.10 -9.61
CA SER A 26 7.78 -19.68 -9.77
C SER A 26 8.97 -18.93 -10.36
N LEU A 27 8.72 -18.03 -11.29
CA LEU A 27 9.72 -17.11 -11.82
C LEU A 27 9.70 -15.82 -11.00
N MET A 28 10.83 -15.48 -10.38
CA MET A 28 11.06 -14.20 -9.74
C MET A 28 11.57 -13.21 -10.79
N ILE A 29 10.87 -12.09 -10.98
CA ILE A 29 11.12 -11.14 -12.06
C ILE A 29 11.33 -9.74 -11.47
N SER A 30 12.48 -9.13 -11.73
CA SER A 30 12.82 -7.73 -11.42
C SER A 30 13.26 -6.93 -12.65
N ASP A 31 13.28 -7.54 -13.84
CA ASP A 31 13.61 -6.88 -15.09
C ASP A 31 12.52 -5.85 -15.46
N PRO A 32 12.87 -4.58 -15.74
CA PRO A 32 11.88 -3.52 -15.97
C PRO A 32 11.02 -3.73 -17.20
N VAL A 33 11.59 -4.24 -18.31
CA VAL A 33 10.85 -4.48 -19.55
C VAL A 33 9.88 -5.64 -19.37
N ALA A 34 10.34 -6.71 -18.71
CA ALA A 34 9.48 -7.83 -18.34
C ALA A 34 8.35 -7.41 -17.41
N LEU A 35 8.64 -6.59 -16.37
CA LEU A 35 7.63 -6.05 -15.47
C LEU A 35 6.60 -5.20 -16.21
N GLN A 36 7.04 -4.30 -17.10
CA GLN A 36 6.15 -3.48 -17.91
C GLN A 36 5.24 -4.33 -18.78
N HIS A 37 5.81 -5.35 -19.45
CA HIS A 37 5.05 -6.26 -20.29
C HIS A 37 3.97 -7.01 -19.49
N ILE A 38 4.34 -7.60 -18.34
CA ILE A 38 3.43 -8.39 -17.51
C ILE A 38 2.29 -7.52 -16.94
N ILE A 39 2.63 -6.32 -16.46
CA ILE A 39 1.66 -5.42 -15.81
C ILE A 39 0.60 -4.92 -16.81
N ASN A 40 0.98 -4.68 -18.04
CA ASN A 40 0.08 -4.12 -19.07
C ASN A 40 -0.60 -5.18 -19.94
N SER A 41 -0.16 -6.44 -19.89
CA SER A 41 -0.69 -7.51 -20.73
C SER A 41 -1.92 -8.18 -20.09
N PRO A 42 -3.00 -8.43 -20.88
CA PRO A 42 -4.14 -9.19 -20.41
C PRO A 42 -3.85 -10.69 -20.25
N HIS A 43 -2.69 -11.17 -20.70
CA HIS A 43 -2.28 -12.57 -20.57
C HIS A 43 -1.86 -12.95 -19.13
N PHE A 44 -1.76 -11.97 -18.24
CA PHE A 44 -1.34 -12.17 -16.85
C PHE A 44 -2.39 -11.64 -15.89
N GLU A 45 -2.95 -12.51 -15.08
CA GLU A 45 -3.97 -12.20 -14.08
C GLU A 45 -3.42 -12.26 -12.67
N HIS A 46 -4.25 -11.96 -11.68
CA HIS A 46 -3.87 -12.13 -10.28
C HIS A 46 -3.47 -13.58 -10.00
N GLY A 47 -2.47 -13.76 -9.15
CA GLY A 47 -2.13 -15.11 -8.70
C GLY A 47 -3.28 -15.73 -7.88
N PRO A 48 -3.39 -17.08 -7.85
CA PRO A 48 -4.51 -17.77 -7.24
C PRO A 48 -4.76 -17.39 -5.78
N LEU A 49 -3.69 -17.13 -5.04
CA LEU A 49 -3.78 -16.71 -3.65
C LEU A 49 -4.55 -15.40 -3.50
N LEU A 50 -4.17 -14.37 -4.25
CA LEU A 50 -4.80 -13.05 -4.15
C LEU A 50 -6.26 -13.11 -4.59
N GLU A 51 -6.57 -13.87 -5.63
CA GLU A 51 -7.96 -14.07 -6.07
C GLU A 51 -8.81 -14.73 -4.98
N ASN A 52 -8.28 -15.78 -4.33
CA ASN A 52 -8.99 -16.44 -3.24
C ASN A 52 -9.22 -15.52 -2.04
N VAL A 53 -8.24 -14.69 -1.67
CA VAL A 53 -8.37 -13.70 -0.59
C VAL A 53 -9.39 -12.62 -0.97
N ILE A 54 -9.38 -12.14 -2.21
CA ILE A 54 -10.37 -11.18 -2.71
C ILE A 54 -11.78 -11.78 -2.65
N ASP A 55 -11.99 -13.00 -3.12
CA ASP A 55 -13.29 -13.68 -3.10
C ASP A 55 -13.80 -13.90 -1.65
N MET A 56 -12.89 -14.21 -0.72
CA MET A 56 -13.24 -14.44 0.69
C MET A 56 -13.59 -13.15 1.44
N LEU A 57 -12.78 -12.10 1.30
CA LEU A 57 -12.93 -10.87 2.09
C LEU A 57 -13.83 -9.83 1.41
N PHE A 58 -13.72 -9.66 0.11
CA PHE A 58 -14.39 -8.58 -0.62
C PHE A 58 -15.59 -9.06 -1.43
N GLY A 59 -15.60 -10.33 -1.84
CA GLY A 59 -16.62 -10.89 -2.74
C GLY A 59 -16.40 -10.49 -4.21
N LYS A 60 -17.08 -11.21 -5.11
CA LYS A 60 -16.90 -11.07 -6.57
C LYS A 60 -17.41 -9.75 -7.17
N LYS A 61 -18.26 -9.02 -6.44
CA LYS A 61 -18.88 -7.77 -6.89
C LYS A 61 -18.14 -6.51 -6.44
N SER A 62 -17.02 -6.64 -5.72
CA SER A 62 -16.26 -5.49 -5.25
C SER A 62 -15.39 -4.92 -6.39
N LEU A 63 -15.97 -4.04 -7.18
CA LEU A 63 -15.27 -3.28 -8.21
C LEU A 63 -15.22 -1.81 -7.79
N VAL A 64 -14.15 -1.40 -7.14
CA VAL A 64 -13.97 -0.01 -6.71
C VAL A 64 -13.94 0.91 -7.92
N SER A 65 -14.87 1.87 -7.98
CA SER A 65 -14.87 2.90 -9.02
C SER A 65 -13.75 3.92 -8.81
N ALA A 66 -12.98 4.18 -9.86
CA ALA A 66 -11.88 5.14 -9.83
C ALA A 66 -12.31 6.60 -9.56
N LYS A 67 -13.59 6.95 -9.68
CA LYS A 67 -14.06 8.34 -9.56
C LYS A 67 -13.93 8.92 -8.14
N GLY A 68 -14.18 8.12 -7.09
CA GLY A 68 -14.00 8.53 -5.70
C GLY A 68 -12.55 8.83 -5.30
N PHE A 69 -11.60 8.42 -6.14
CA PHE A 69 -10.16 8.65 -5.97
C PHE A 69 -9.57 9.56 -7.06
N SER A 70 -10.42 10.36 -7.72
CA SER A 70 -9.95 11.41 -8.63
C SER A 70 -9.13 12.46 -7.85
N ALA A 71 -8.28 13.21 -8.55
CA ALA A 71 -7.44 14.21 -7.89
C ALA A 71 -8.25 15.33 -7.19
N SER A 72 -9.44 15.67 -7.71
CA SER A 72 -10.33 16.63 -7.07
C SER A 72 -11.00 16.07 -5.82
N ALA A 73 -11.52 14.83 -5.88
CA ALA A 73 -12.13 14.16 -4.74
C ALA A 73 -11.11 13.95 -3.61
N VAL A 74 -9.89 13.50 -3.94
CA VAL A 74 -8.85 13.29 -2.93
C VAL A 74 -8.48 14.59 -2.21
N ARG A 75 -8.41 15.72 -2.92
CA ARG A 75 -8.15 17.02 -2.28
C ARG A 75 -9.25 17.43 -1.31
N SER A 76 -10.51 17.10 -1.56
CA SER A 76 -11.61 17.40 -0.63
C SER A 76 -11.53 16.61 0.68
N TYR A 77 -10.77 15.51 0.73
CA TYR A 77 -10.56 14.72 1.95
C TYR A 77 -9.45 15.27 2.86
N GLN A 78 -8.68 16.27 2.42
CA GLN A 78 -7.59 16.84 3.21
C GLN A 78 -7.99 17.27 4.63
N PRO A 79 -9.15 17.93 4.87
CA PRO A 79 -9.58 18.29 6.23
C PRO A 79 -9.83 17.06 7.13
N VAL A 80 -10.30 15.96 6.54
CA VAL A 80 -10.51 14.69 7.26
C VAL A 80 -9.17 14.10 7.68
N LEU A 81 -8.22 14.06 6.76
CA LEU A 81 -6.87 13.55 7.01
C LEU A 81 -6.14 14.39 8.08
N LEU A 82 -6.29 15.72 8.02
CA LEU A 82 -5.69 16.61 9.01
C LEU A 82 -6.24 16.35 10.42
N ARG A 83 -7.56 16.20 10.56
CA ARG A 83 -8.15 15.85 11.86
C ARG A 83 -7.63 14.51 12.39
N ALA A 84 -7.56 13.49 11.53
CA ALA A 84 -7.03 12.18 11.93
C ALA A 84 -5.56 12.24 12.37
N ALA A 85 -4.75 13.07 11.71
CA ALA A 85 -3.35 13.29 12.10
C ALA A 85 -3.22 14.06 13.42
N GLN A 86 -4.09 15.06 13.65
CA GLN A 86 -4.15 15.81 14.91
C GLN A 86 -4.57 14.92 16.09
N GLU A 87 -5.62 14.11 15.92
CA GLU A 87 -6.04 13.11 16.93
C GLU A 87 -4.91 12.11 17.24
N LEU A 88 -4.13 11.72 16.24
CA LEU A 88 -2.93 10.90 16.47
C LEU A 88 -1.87 11.65 17.28
N SER A 89 -1.63 12.93 16.97
CA SER A 89 -0.68 13.76 17.74
C SER A 89 -1.06 13.85 19.21
N GLU A 90 -2.33 14.08 19.51
CA GLU A 90 -2.85 14.12 20.89
C GLU A 90 -2.62 12.79 21.62
N ARG A 91 -2.94 11.66 20.97
CA ARG A 91 -2.69 10.33 21.55
C ARG A 91 -1.21 10.01 21.74
N LEU A 92 -0.34 10.53 20.88
CA LEU A 92 1.11 10.40 21.05
C LEU A 92 1.58 11.24 22.24
N GLU A 93 1.08 12.47 22.40
CA GLU A 93 1.38 13.30 23.58
C GLU A 93 1.00 12.59 24.89
N ASP A 94 -0.18 11.98 24.93
CA ASP A 94 -0.65 11.21 26.09
C ASP A 94 0.19 9.95 26.36
N SER A 95 0.76 9.37 25.29
CA SER A 95 1.56 8.15 25.37
C SER A 95 3.05 8.42 25.66
N CYS A 96 3.51 9.65 25.52
CA CYS A 96 4.90 10.06 25.76
C CYS A 96 5.20 10.16 27.26
N ALA A 97 5.48 9.03 27.90
CA ALA A 97 6.02 9.04 29.26
C ALA A 97 7.54 9.22 29.25
N PRO A 98 8.12 9.99 30.18
CA PRO A 98 9.57 10.05 30.31
C PRO A 98 10.16 8.66 30.52
N ALA A 99 11.13 8.28 29.69
CA ALA A 99 11.86 7.01 29.76
C ALA A 99 11.13 5.74 29.27
N SER A 100 10.12 5.83 28.41
CA SER A 100 9.59 4.64 27.73
C SER A 100 9.47 4.83 26.22
N ALA A 101 9.88 3.84 25.43
CA ALA A 101 9.66 3.83 24.00
C ALA A 101 8.19 3.51 23.68
N VAL A 102 7.60 4.24 22.75
CA VAL A 102 6.21 4.07 22.31
C VAL A 102 6.17 3.20 21.06
N ASN A 103 5.38 2.13 21.07
CA ASN A 103 5.10 1.38 19.84
C ASN A 103 4.12 2.15 18.95
N VAL A 104 4.62 2.74 17.87
CA VAL A 104 3.81 3.58 16.97
C VAL A 104 2.88 2.80 16.04
N CYS A 105 3.08 1.48 15.86
CA CYS A 105 2.31 0.68 14.91
C CYS A 105 0.80 0.68 15.19
N PRO A 106 0.30 0.40 16.41
CA PRO A 106 -1.13 0.40 16.67
C PRO A 106 -1.74 1.80 16.58
N LEU A 107 -1.01 2.84 16.99
CA LEU A 107 -1.47 4.22 16.94
C LEU A 107 -1.68 4.68 15.48
N LEU A 108 -0.69 4.47 14.64
CA LEU A 108 -0.80 4.76 13.19
C LEU A 108 -1.84 3.90 12.50
N GLY A 109 -1.92 2.61 12.83
CA GLY A 109 -2.96 1.73 12.28
C GLY A 109 -4.38 2.22 12.58
N ASN A 110 -4.63 2.68 13.80
CA ASN A 110 -5.93 3.25 14.19
C ASN A 110 -6.19 4.59 13.50
N ALA A 111 -5.18 5.45 13.35
CA ALA A 111 -5.33 6.76 12.72
C ALA A 111 -5.64 6.63 11.22
N THR A 112 -4.93 5.76 10.48
CA THR A 112 -5.22 5.49 9.06
C THR A 112 -6.56 4.77 8.88
N PHE A 113 -6.95 3.90 9.82
CA PHE A 113 -8.29 3.31 9.82
C PHE A 113 -9.38 4.37 9.98
N ASN A 114 -9.25 5.29 10.94
CA ASN A 114 -10.17 6.42 11.09
C ASN A 114 -10.25 7.27 9.81
N ALA A 115 -9.10 7.59 9.22
CA ALA A 115 -9.01 8.39 8.02
C ALA A 115 -9.76 7.76 6.83
N VAL A 116 -9.54 6.47 6.58
CA VAL A 116 -10.20 5.78 5.46
C VAL A 116 -11.69 5.58 5.70
N VAL A 117 -12.12 5.35 6.94
CA VAL A 117 -13.55 5.24 7.29
C VAL A 117 -14.25 6.57 7.08
N GLN A 118 -13.70 7.67 7.57
CA GLN A 118 -14.31 8.99 7.41
C GLN A 118 -14.32 9.44 5.93
N ALA A 119 -13.22 9.34 5.22
CA ALA A 119 -13.14 9.75 3.81
C ALA A 119 -13.89 8.80 2.86
N GLY A 120 -13.88 7.51 3.16
CA GLY A 120 -14.49 6.48 2.32
C GLY A 120 -16.00 6.32 2.53
N LEU A 121 -16.42 6.31 3.78
CA LEU A 121 -17.78 5.98 4.18
C LEU A 121 -18.58 7.18 4.69
N GLY A 122 -17.91 8.28 5.06
CA GLY A 122 -18.52 9.47 5.62
C GLY A 122 -19.08 9.29 7.04
N CYS A 123 -18.54 8.35 7.81
CA CYS A 123 -18.95 8.09 9.19
C CYS A 123 -17.72 7.95 10.10
N SER A 124 -17.92 7.97 11.40
CA SER A 124 -16.84 7.71 12.37
C SER A 124 -16.65 6.19 12.59
N THR A 125 -15.51 5.80 13.13
CA THR A 125 -15.28 4.40 13.54
C THR A 125 -16.21 3.96 14.66
N GLN A 126 -16.71 4.88 15.49
CA GLN A 126 -17.70 4.62 16.53
C GLN A 126 -19.07 4.22 15.93
N ASP A 127 -19.46 4.81 14.80
CA ASP A 127 -20.70 4.49 14.09
C ASP A 127 -20.70 3.06 13.50
N LEU A 128 -19.51 2.48 13.30
CA LEU A 128 -19.35 1.09 12.86
C LEU A 128 -19.59 0.08 13.98
N GLY A 129 -19.55 0.51 15.23
CA GLY A 129 -19.75 -0.33 16.42
C GLY A 129 -18.51 -1.10 16.86
N GLU A 130 -18.47 -1.41 18.16
CA GLU A 130 -17.33 -2.07 18.81
C GLU A 130 -17.02 -3.46 18.21
N GLU A 131 -18.06 -4.22 17.83
CA GLU A 131 -17.88 -5.55 17.24
C GLU A 131 -17.08 -5.49 15.94
N PHE A 132 -17.38 -4.52 15.06
CA PHE A 132 -16.63 -4.37 13.81
C PHE A 132 -15.19 -3.93 14.09
N VAL A 133 -14.97 -2.96 14.97
CA VAL A 133 -13.64 -2.47 15.32
C VAL A 133 -12.76 -3.60 15.92
N ALA A 134 -13.33 -4.40 16.82
CA ALA A 134 -12.64 -5.56 17.41
C ALA A 134 -12.31 -6.61 16.34
N ASN A 135 -13.27 -6.95 15.48
CA ASN A 135 -13.07 -7.93 14.40
C ASN A 135 -12.03 -7.41 13.38
N ASN A 136 -12.07 -6.13 13.01
CA ASN A 136 -11.06 -5.54 12.14
C ASN A 136 -9.64 -5.68 12.73
N SER A 137 -9.48 -5.41 14.02
CA SER A 137 -8.20 -5.60 14.72
C SER A 137 -7.71 -7.05 14.68
N GLN A 138 -8.63 -8.03 14.80
CA GLN A 138 -8.32 -9.46 14.67
C GLN A 138 -7.87 -9.82 13.25
N ILE A 139 -8.54 -9.30 12.21
CA ILE A 139 -8.16 -9.52 10.81
C ILE A 139 -6.76 -8.96 10.53
N VAL A 140 -6.45 -7.75 11.03
CA VAL A 140 -5.12 -7.14 10.92
C VAL A 140 -4.06 -7.99 11.66
N ALA A 141 -4.34 -8.43 12.88
CA ALA A 141 -3.44 -9.30 13.65
C ALA A 141 -3.20 -10.64 12.92
N LEU A 142 -4.25 -11.24 12.35
CA LEU A 142 -4.15 -12.49 11.59
C LEU A 142 -3.25 -12.31 10.36
N SER A 143 -3.44 -11.24 9.58
CA SER A 143 -2.63 -10.94 8.40
C SER A 143 -1.17 -10.66 8.73
N SER A 144 -0.92 -10.11 9.92
CA SER A 144 0.42 -9.76 10.43
C SER A 144 1.09 -10.90 11.22
N SER A 145 0.43 -12.03 11.43
CA SER A 145 0.94 -13.15 12.22
C SER A 145 2.15 -13.83 11.59
N GLN A 146 2.95 -14.54 12.38
CA GLN A 146 4.08 -15.32 11.87
C GLN A 146 3.65 -16.49 10.97
N SER A 147 2.46 -17.04 11.22
CA SER A 147 1.89 -18.13 10.44
C SER A 147 1.26 -17.69 9.12
N ALA A 148 0.93 -16.40 8.96
CA ALA A 148 0.27 -15.90 7.76
C ALA A 148 1.02 -16.26 6.45
N PRO A 149 2.35 -16.08 6.32
CA PRO A 149 3.07 -16.45 5.11
C PRO A 149 2.96 -17.94 4.78
N HIS A 150 2.94 -18.81 5.78
CA HIS A 150 2.82 -20.27 5.60
C HIS A 150 1.41 -20.66 5.17
N ILE A 151 0.39 -20.07 5.83
CA ILE A 151 -1.03 -20.29 5.48
C ILE A 151 -1.27 -19.80 4.04
N PHE A 152 -0.74 -18.66 3.69
CA PHE A 152 -0.84 -18.13 2.32
C PHE A 152 -0.13 -19.03 1.31
N ALA A 153 1.07 -19.53 1.63
CA ALA A 153 1.82 -20.41 0.74
C ALA A 153 1.10 -21.74 0.51
N ILE A 154 0.56 -22.38 1.57
CA ILE A 154 -0.26 -23.59 1.46
C ILE A 154 -1.53 -23.29 0.67
N GLY A 155 -2.17 -22.19 0.98
CA GLY A 155 -3.40 -21.79 0.34
C GLY A 155 -3.27 -21.50 -1.16
N ALA A 156 -2.13 -20.98 -1.61
CA ALA A 156 -1.88 -20.77 -3.03
C ALA A 156 -1.90 -22.07 -3.84
N CYS A 157 -1.61 -23.20 -3.21
CA CYS A 157 -1.59 -24.52 -3.84
C CYS A 157 -2.97 -25.23 -3.84
N LEU A 158 -3.97 -24.67 -3.15
CA LEU A 158 -5.29 -25.27 -3.04
C LEU A 158 -6.25 -24.73 -4.11
N PRO A 159 -7.05 -25.60 -4.75
CA PRO A 159 -8.11 -25.17 -5.64
C PRO A 159 -9.13 -24.23 -4.95
N SER A 160 -9.68 -23.27 -5.69
CA SER A 160 -10.61 -22.27 -5.15
C SER A 160 -11.85 -22.87 -4.47
N TRP A 161 -12.32 -24.04 -4.90
CA TRP A 161 -13.46 -24.70 -4.26
C TRP A 161 -13.14 -25.21 -2.85
N ILE A 162 -11.89 -25.60 -2.58
CA ILE A 162 -11.45 -26.00 -1.22
C ILE A 162 -11.49 -24.77 -0.31
N TRP A 163 -10.98 -23.63 -0.77
CA TRP A 163 -11.04 -22.37 -0.03
C TRP A 163 -12.47 -21.99 0.37
N ARG A 164 -13.40 -22.11 -0.58
CA ARG A 164 -14.82 -21.80 -0.35
C ARG A 164 -15.47 -22.73 0.70
N THR A 165 -15.00 -23.95 0.82
CA THR A 165 -15.51 -24.89 1.83
C THR A 165 -14.78 -24.73 3.16
N MET A 166 -13.47 -24.49 3.15
CA MET A 166 -12.66 -24.30 4.36
C MET A 166 -13.10 -23.10 5.20
N ILE A 167 -13.65 -22.07 4.58
CA ILE A 167 -14.16 -20.91 5.33
C ILE A 167 -15.22 -21.31 6.39
N TYR A 168 -15.90 -22.45 6.23
CA TYR A 168 -16.88 -22.96 7.17
C TYR A 168 -16.27 -23.88 8.25
N ALA A 169 -14.98 -24.18 8.18
CA ALA A 169 -14.31 -24.96 9.21
C ALA A 169 -14.36 -24.25 10.58
N PRO A 170 -14.47 -25.00 11.69
CA PRO A 170 -14.58 -24.46 13.05
C PRO A 170 -13.21 -23.98 13.60
N VAL A 171 -12.52 -23.15 12.82
CA VAL A 171 -11.24 -22.54 13.18
C VAL A 171 -11.47 -21.06 13.45
N ALA A 172 -10.83 -20.52 14.49
CA ALA A 172 -10.99 -19.13 14.91
C ALA A 172 -10.77 -18.14 13.76
N ALA A 173 -9.68 -18.29 12.99
CA ALA A 173 -9.38 -17.43 11.85
C ALA A 173 -10.50 -17.41 10.80
N PHE A 174 -11.11 -18.56 10.49
CA PHE A 174 -12.25 -18.59 9.56
C PHE A 174 -13.53 -18.03 10.17
N LYS A 175 -13.71 -18.15 11.49
CA LYS A 175 -14.79 -17.46 12.20
C LYS A 175 -14.64 -15.95 12.03
N ASP A 176 -13.46 -15.41 12.27
CA ASP A 176 -13.19 -13.96 12.16
C ASP A 176 -13.43 -13.44 10.74
N ILE A 177 -13.01 -14.19 9.71
CA ILE A 177 -13.28 -13.87 8.30
C ILE A 177 -14.79 -13.90 7.99
N ARG A 178 -15.54 -14.89 8.50
CA ARG A 178 -17.01 -14.92 8.30
C ARG A 178 -17.68 -13.76 8.98
N THR A 179 -17.27 -13.44 10.21
CA THR A 179 -17.76 -12.27 10.95
C THR A 179 -17.45 -10.99 10.20
N ALA A 180 -16.22 -10.81 9.70
CA ALA A 180 -15.84 -9.68 8.86
C ALA A 180 -16.75 -9.53 7.65
N LYS A 181 -16.98 -10.61 6.91
CA LYS A 181 -17.86 -10.62 5.73
C LYS A 181 -19.31 -10.26 6.06
N TYR A 182 -19.82 -10.79 7.15
CA TYR A 182 -21.18 -10.46 7.62
C TYR A 182 -21.29 -8.99 8.02
N LEU A 183 -20.39 -8.50 8.85
CA LEU A 183 -20.39 -7.12 9.34
C LEU A 183 -20.22 -6.11 8.23
N THR A 184 -19.27 -6.33 7.30
CA THR A 184 -19.04 -5.42 6.18
C THR A 184 -20.24 -5.33 5.25
N HIS A 185 -20.93 -6.45 5.00
CA HIS A 185 -22.14 -6.45 4.18
C HIS A 185 -23.29 -5.73 4.89
N HIS A 186 -23.50 -5.99 6.18
CA HIS A 186 -24.55 -5.37 6.96
C HIS A 186 -24.34 -3.86 7.13
N LEU A 187 -23.13 -3.45 7.51
CA LEU A 187 -22.78 -2.03 7.68
C LEU A 187 -22.80 -1.29 6.35
N GLY A 188 -22.27 -1.89 5.28
CA GLY A 188 -22.34 -1.30 3.93
C GLY A 188 -23.76 -1.03 3.49
N ALA A 189 -24.66 -2.00 3.66
CA ALA A 189 -26.09 -1.82 3.35
C ALA A 189 -26.77 -0.74 4.23
N LYS A 190 -26.41 -0.67 5.52
CA LYS A 190 -26.91 0.37 6.44
C LYS A 190 -26.49 1.77 5.99
N ILE A 191 -25.20 1.95 5.65
CA ILE A 191 -24.67 3.26 5.20
C ILE A 191 -25.32 3.67 3.88
N VAL A 192 -25.43 2.74 2.92
CA VAL A 192 -26.08 3.01 1.62
C VAL A 192 -27.51 3.49 1.82
N ARG A 193 -28.31 2.81 2.64
CA ARG A 193 -29.71 3.22 2.94
C ARG A 193 -29.76 4.60 3.58
N GLY A 194 -28.92 4.87 4.59
CA GLY A 194 -28.87 6.18 5.24
C GLY A 194 -28.54 7.31 4.25
N LYS A 195 -27.59 7.10 3.34
CA LYS A 195 -27.26 8.09 2.31
C LYS A 195 -28.38 8.27 1.28
N LEU A 196 -29.06 7.20 0.88
CA LEU A 196 -30.23 7.29 -0.01
C LEU A 196 -31.37 8.06 0.63
N ASP A 197 -31.63 7.87 1.92
CA ASP A 197 -32.62 8.61 2.66
C ASP A 197 -32.26 10.11 2.78
N SER A 198 -30.98 10.42 3.01
CA SER A 198 -30.44 11.78 2.98
C SER A 198 -30.63 12.44 1.60
N ALA A 199 -30.33 11.71 0.53
CA ALA A 199 -30.53 12.20 -0.85
C ALA A 199 -32.02 12.48 -1.17
N ARG A 200 -32.93 11.62 -0.69
CA ARG A 200 -34.39 11.84 -0.83
C ARG A 200 -34.85 13.10 -0.11
N GLN A 201 -34.15 13.50 0.96
CA GLN A 201 -34.39 14.74 1.70
C GLN A 201 -33.72 15.96 1.07
N GLY A 202 -33.04 15.80 -0.06
CA GLY A 202 -32.34 16.89 -0.74
C GLY A 202 -31.01 17.28 -0.11
N LEU A 203 -30.43 16.43 0.78
CA LEU A 203 -29.15 16.65 1.38
C LEU A 203 -28.02 16.21 0.43
N GLU A 204 -26.88 16.88 0.52
CA GLU A 204 -25.67 16.53 -0.25
C GLU A 204 -25.07 15.23 0.30
N ILE A 205 -24.80 14.27 -0.60
CA ILE A 205 -24.25 12.95 -0.24
C ILE A 205 -22.86 12.66 -0.81
N ASN A 206 -22.33 13.52 -1.67
CA ASN A 206 -21.10 13.29 -2.43
C ASN A 206 -19.81 13.75 -1.71
N THR A 207 -19.85 13.88 -0.40
CA THR A 207 -18.74 14.33 0.45
C THR A 207 -17.69 13.24 0.72
N ASP A 208 -17.99 12.00 0.38
CA ASP A 208 -17.12 10.82 0.58
C ASP A 208 -17.23 9.85 -0.60
N VAL A 209 -16.39 8.79 -0.60
CA VAL A 209 -16.34 7.85 -1.73
C VAL A 209 -17.68 7.14 -1.96
N PHE A 210 -18.35 6.69 -0.89
CA PHE A 210 -19.66 6.03 -1.00
C PHE A 210 -20.72 6.94 -1.58
N GLY A 211 -20.77 8.21 -1.15
CA GLY A 211 -21.68 9.21 -1.69
C GLY A 211 -21.46 9.47 -3.17
N ILE A 212 -20.20 9.60 -3.59
CA ILE A 212 -19.85 9.77 -5.01
C ILE A 212 -20.29 8.54 -5.84
N LEU A 213 -20.17 7.33 -5.30
CA LEU A 213 -20.63 6.11 -5.98
C LEU A 213 -22.16 6.06 -6.09
N LEU A 214 -22.87 6.47 -5.02
CA LEU A 214 -24.33 6.53 -5.00
C LEU A 214 -24.89 7.62 -5.91
N GLU A 215 -24.26 8.77 -6.02
CA GLU A 215 -24.64 9.82 -6.96
C GLU A 215 -24.60 9.31 -8.42
N GLN A 216 -23.62 8.48 -8.75
CA GLN A 216 -23.56 7.83 -10.06
C GLN A 216 -24.71 6.82 -10.28
N TYR A 217 -25.12 6.11 -9.23
CA TYR A 217 -26.27 5.22 -9.26
C TYR A 217 -27.57 6.00 -9.48
N LEU A 218 -27.80 7.07 -8.70
CA LEU A 218 -29.00 7.92 -8.82
C LEU A 218 -29.07 8.66 -10.15
N GLY A 219 -27.93 9.05 -10.71
CA GLY A 219 -27.86 9.78 -11.98
C GLY A 219 -28.27 9.00 -13.23
N GLY A 220 -28.41 7.68 -13.15
CA GLY A 220 -28.99 6.78 -14.18
C GLY A 220 -28.39 6.83 -15.60
N LYS A 221 -27.33 7.63 -15.83
CA LYS A 221 -26.84 7.99 -17.17
C LYS A 221 -25.77 7.07 -17.76
N THR A 222 -25.36 6.04 -17.05
CA THR A 222 -24.31 5.15 -17.54
C THR A 222 -24.77 3.69 -17.61
N ARG A 223 -24.44 3.01 -18.71
CA ARG A 223 -24.70 1.57 -18.96
C ARG A 223 -24.11 0.63 -17.90
N HIS A 224 -23.33 1.19 -16.94
CA HIS A 224 -22.58 0.47 -15.89
C HIS A 224 -22.75 1.15 -14.51
N ALA A 225 -23.96 1.67 -14.22
CA ALA A 225 -24.25 2.15 -12.87
C ALA A 225 -24.25 0.96 -11.90
N LEU A 226 -23.54 1.09 -10.77
CA LEU A 226 -23.49 0.07 -9.72
C LEU A 226 -24.87 -0.03 -9.04
N SER A 227 -25.33 -1.23 -8.72
CA SER A 227 -26.50 -1.44 -7.88
C SER A 227 -26.20 -1.07 -6.42
N GLU A 228 -27.25 -0.89 -5.61
CA GLU A 228 -27.10 -0.64 -4.17
C GLU A 228 -26.26 -1.72 -3.47
N GLU A 229 -26.48 -2.99 -3.83
CA GLU A 229 -25.68 -4.11 -3.31
C GLU A 229 -24.21 -4.02 -3.71
N GLU A 230 -23.93 -3.60 -4.95
CA GLU A 230 -22.57 -3.44 -5.44
C GLU A 230 -21.88 -2.24 -4.77
N VAL A 231 -22.59 -1.16 -4.47
CA VAL A 231 -22.04 -0.06 -3.66
C VAL A 231 -21.77 -0.54 -2.23
N ALA A 232 -22.72 -1.23 -1.61
CA ALA A 232 -22.52 -1.79 -0.27
C ALA A 232 -21.33 -2.74 -0.19
N ALA A 233 -21.11 -3.55 -1.23
CA ALA A 233 -19.97 -4.47 -1.31
C ALA A 233 -18.60 -3.76 -1.39
N GLN A 234 -18.55 -2.46 -1.76
CA GLN A 234 -17.31 -1.70 -1.76
C GLN A 234 -16.79 -1.39 -0.34
N PHE A 235 -17.60 -1.56 0.70
CA PHE A 235 -17.19 -1.32 2.09
C PHE A 235 -15.89 -2.04 2.43
N SER A 236 -15.84 -3.34 2.26
CA SER A 236 -14.64 -4.14 2.56
C SER A 236 -13.45 -3.80 1.66
N ALA A 237 -13.71 -3.51 0.39
CA ALA A 237 -12.69 -3.14 -0.58
C ALA A 237 -12.06 -1.76 -0.34
N LEU A 238 -12.74 -0.88 0.40
CA LEU A 238 -12.20 0.42 0.82
C LEU A 238 -11.46 0.30 2.14
N VAL A 239 -12.08 -0.33 3.15
CA VAL A 239 -11.60 -0.30 4.52
C VAL A 239 -10.35 -1.15 4.72
N TYR A 240 -10.37 -2.43 4.34
CA TYR A 240 -9.23 -3.31 4.62
C TYR A 240 -7.94 -2.94 3.88
N PRO A 241 -7.95 -2.67 2.57
CA PRO A 241 -6.70 -2.29 1.89
C PRO A 241 -6.28 -0.84 2.14
N GLY A 242 -7.18 0.01 2.64
CA GLY A 242 -6.89 1.43 2.89
C GLY A 242 -6.12 1.71 4.19
N GLN A 243 -6.12 0.79 5.14
CA GLN A 243 -5.56 1.00 6.48
C GLN A 243 -4.05 0.67 6.55
N ASP A 244 -3.71 -0.59 6.50
CA ASP A 244 -2.38 -1.12 6.87
C ASP A 244 -1.22 -0.70 5.96
N PRO A 245 -1.36 -0.66 4.62
CA PRO A 245 -0.25 -0.30 3.74
C PRO A 245 0.28 1.11 4.01
N THR A 246 -0.61 2.08 4.21
CA THR A 246 -0.23 3.48 4.49
C THR A 246 0.37 3.61 5.88
N ALA A 247 -0.25 3.00 6.91
CA ALA A 247 0.29 2.99 8.27
C ALA A 247 1.72 2.44 8.30
N ASN A 248 1.96 1.29 7.68
CA ASN A 248 3.29 0.67 7.63
C ASN A 248 4.31 1.54 6.91
N THR A 249 3.91 2.19 5.81
CA THR A 249 4.79 3.11 5.07
C THR A 249 5.17 4.31 5.93
N ILE A 250 4.22 4.90 6.66
CA ILE A 250 4.50 6.00 7.60
C ILE A 250 5.46 5.51 8.71
N VAL A 251 5.22 4.33 9.30
CA VAL A 251 6.13 3.75 10.31
C VAL A 251 7.55 3.61 9.77
N PHE A 252 7.74 3.07 8.57
CA PHE A 252 9.07 2.96 7.96
C PHE A 252 9.70 4.33 7.72
N GLY A 253 8.90 5.33 7.34
CA GLY A 253 9.38 6.70 7.19
C GLY A 253 9.85 7.30 8.52
N LEU A 254 9.10 7.13 9.61
CA LEU A 254 9.50 7.58 10.94
C LEU A 254 10.77 6.86 11.42
N LEU A 255 10.89 5.55 11.15
CA LEU A 255 12.13 4.79 11.45
C LEU A 255 13.33 5.35 10.68
N GLU A 256 13.18 5.71 9.42
CA GLU A 256 14.26 6.33 8.65
C GLU A 256 14.59 7.75 9.16
N LEU A 257 13.58 8.54 9.53
CA LEU A 257 13.80 9.85 10.15
C LEU A 257 14.53 9.74 11.49
N ALA A 258 14.19 8.74 12.31
CA ALA A 258 14.87 8.47 13.58
C ALA A 258 16.35 8.07 13.40
N LYS A 259 16.70 7.41 12.27
CA LYS A 259 18.09 7.10 11.91
C LYS A 259 18.86 8.30 11.32
N HIS A 260 18.14 9.32 10.83
CA HIS A 260 18.70 10.47 10.13
C HIS A 260 18.23 11.79 10.77
N PRO A 261 18.65 12.10 12.01
CA PRO A 261 18.15 13.25 12.77
C PRO A 261 18.40 14.59 12.07
N GLU A 262 19.52 14.72 11.35
CA GLU A 262 19.80 15.94 10.56
C GLU A 262 18.78 16.17 9.43
N PHE A 263 18.31 15.09 8.82
CA PHE A 263 17.31 15.18 7.78
C PHE A 263 15.92 15.44 8.39
N GLN A 264 15.62 14.82 9.52
CA GLN A 264 14.40 15.08 10.29
C GLN A 264 14.28 16.56 10.65
N GLU A 265 15.38 17.20 11.09
CA GLU A 265 15.41 18.61 11.42
C GLU A 265 15.21 19.52 10.19
N LYS A 266 15.88 19.22 9.08
CA LYS A 266 15.68 19.97 7.82
C LYS A 266 14.22 19.93 7.35
N LEU A 267 13.58 18.77 7.44
CA LEU A 267 12.17 18.62 7.11
C LEU A 267 11.27 19.43 8.05
N ARG A 268 11.57 19.43 9.33
CA ARG A 268 10.84 20.21 10.34
C ARG A 268 10.90 21.71 10.02
N VAL A 269 12.09 22.21 9.75
CA VAL A 269 12.29 23.63 9.38
C VAL A 269 11.48 23.97 8.12
N GLU A 270 11.47 23.10 7.12
CA GLU A 270 10.67 23.33 5.93
C GLU A 270 9.17 23.43 6.23
N ILE A 271 8.63 22.47 7.00
CA ILE A 271 7.21 22.42 7.35
C ILE A 271 6.83 23.67 8.18
N GLN A 272 7.61 24.01 9.20
CA GLN A 272 7.35 25.17 10.07
C GLN A 272 7.49 26.51 9.37
N SER A 273 8.36 26.59 8.35
CA SER A 273 8.56 27.81 7.56
C SER A 273 7.46 28.06 6.53
N ASN A 274 6.60 27.09 6.26
CA ASN A 274 5.53 27.16 5.28
C ASN A 274 4.14 26.83 5.85
N PRO A 275 3.70 27.53 6.91
CA PRO A 275 2.42 27.26 7.57
C PRO A 275 1.26 27.50 6.59
N GLY A 276 0.40 26.50 6.43
CA GLY A 276 -0.76 26.58 5.52
C GLY A 276 -0.43 26.49 4.02
N ALA A 277 0.82 26.28 3.64
CA ALA A 277 1.17 26.01 2.26
C ALA A 277 0.53 24.69 1.80
N SER A 278 0.16 24.64 0.50
CA SER A 278 -0.23 23.35 -0.08
C SER A 278 0.93 22.37 0.06
N TYR A 279 0.64 21.15 0.47
CA TYR A 279 1.66 20.09 0.51
C TYR A 279 2.38 19.96 -0.85
N ASP A 280 1.71 20.33 -1.94
CA ASP A 280 2.30 20.39 -3.28
C ASP A 280 3.43 21.44 -3.45
N THR A 281 3.61 22.37 -2.52
CA THR A 281 4.63 23.45 -2.60
C THR A 281 5.79 23.27 -1.63
N MET A 282 5.78 22.23 -0.78
CA MET A 282 6.85 21.96 0.18
C MET A 282 7.87 21.00 -0.43
N PRO A 283 9.08 21.45 -0.76
CA PRO A 283 10.03 20.64 -1.53
C PRO A 283 10.55 19.40 -0.81
N LEU A 284 10.95 19.43 0.46
CA LEU A 284 11.41 18.25 1.19
C LEU A 284 10.26 17.30 1.54
N LEU A 285 9.07 17.82 1.79
CA LEU A 285 7.86 17.02 1.96
C LEU A 285 7.36 16.50 0.60
N ASN A 286 7.49 17.27 -0.48
CA ASN A 286 6.91 17.08 -1.83
C ASN A 286 7.86 16.51 -2.87
N ALA A 287 8.96 15.99 -2.53
CA ALA A 287 9.63 15.00 -3.36
C ALA A 287 8.65 13.91 -3.76
N PHE A 288 7.48 14.26 -3.49
CA PHE A 288 6.26 13.57 -3.38
C PHE A 288 5.36 13.57 -4.62
N ILE A 289 5.17 14.69 -5.35
CA ILE A 289 4.02 14.80 -6.26
C ILE A 289 4.36 15.47 -7.58
N LYS A 290 5.31 14.98 -8.30
CA LYS A 290 5.37 15.37 -9.70
C LYS A 290 5.48 14.18 -10.63
N VAL A 291 4.36 13.60 -10.96
CA VAL A 291 4.06 13.10 -12.30
C VAL A 291 2.61 12.64 -12.36
N CYS A 292 1.76 13.37 -13.00
CA CYS A 292 0.92 12.91 -14.08
C CYS A 292 0.10 14.08 -14.61
N GLY A 293 0.39 14.42 -15.77
CA GLY A 293 -0.35 15.39 -16.54
C GLY A 293 0.63 16.10 -17.46
N THR A 294 0.45 15.90 -18.72
CA THR A 294 1.00 16.66 -19.84
C THR A 294 0.91 18.17 -19.60
N VAL A 295 1.76 18.69 -18.72
CA VAL A 295 2.06 20.12 -18.67
C VAL A 295 3.57 20.26 -18.48
N ARG A 296 4.25 20.64 -19.55
CA ARG A 296 5.59 21.21 -19.48
C ARG A 296 5.51 22.45 -18.59
N PHE A 297 5.98 22.36 -17.35
CA PHE A 297 6.48 23.51 -16.65
C PHE A 297 8.01 23.50 -16.75
N ALA A 298 8.48 24.35 -17.64
CA ALA A 298 9.86 24.83 -17.61
C ALA A 298 10.03 25.61 -16.31
N THR A 299 11.18 25.41 -15.67
CA THR A 299 11.69 26.19 -14.52
C THR A 299 10.86 26.08 -13.22
N VAL A 300 11.08 25.00 -12.45
CA VAL A 300 11.02 25.08 -10.98
C VAL A 300 12.18 24.26 -10.42
N ASP A 301 12.96 24.95 -9.61
CA ASP A 301 14.13 24.46 -8.92
C ASP A 301 13.90 23.19 -8.11
N HIS A 302 14.92 22.42 -8.09
CA HIS A 302 15.22 21.17 -7.46
C HIS A 302 15.00 21.14 -5.95
N ASN A 303 13.96 20.50 -5.42
CA ASN A 303 13.92 20.15 -4.00
C ASN A 303 12.87 19.11 -3.68
N LEU A 304 13.20 18.02 -2.91
CA LEU A 304 12.24 16.94 -2.70
C LEU A 304 12.70 15.73 -1.92
N SER A 305 11.90 14.95 -1.07
CA SER A 305 12.00 13.51 -1.25
C SER A 305 11.84 12.47 -0.15
N ILE A 306 11.11 12.69 0.96
CA ILE A 306 11.00 11.61 1.97
C ILE A 306 10.13 10.45 1.51
N ALA A 307 8.92 10.68 1.07
CA ALA A 307 8.06 9.52 0.85
C ALA A 307 8.27 8.83 -0.48
N GLN A 308 8.83 9.52 -1.48
CA GLN A 308 9.30 8.78 -2.65
C GLN A 308 10.37 7.78 -2.24
N GLU A 309 11.30 8.20 -1.39
CA GLU A 309 12.38 7.35 -0.93
C GLU A 309 11.87 6.24 0.00
N VAL A 310 10.91 6.54 0.88
CA VAL A 310 10.25 5.54 1.71
C VAL A 310 9.48 4.54 0.86
N LEU A 311 8.66 4.99 -0.08
CA LEU A 311 7.93 4.12 -1.00
C LEU A 311 8.86 3.30 -1.90
N ARG A 312 10.01 3.87 -2.30
CA ARG A 312 11.01 3.15 -3.06
C ARG A 312 11.64 2.02 -2.24
N LEU A 313 12.05 2.31 -1.02
CA LEU A 313 12.72 1.33 -0.15
C LEU A 313 11.75 0.35 0.51
N TYR A 314 10.54 0.81 0.83
CA TYR A 314 9.57 0.04 1.62
C TYR A 314 8.21 -0.07 0.90
N PRO A 315 8.17 -0.60 -0.34
CA PRO A 315 6.89 -0.80 -1.02
C PRO A 315 6.04 -1.77 -0.20
N ALA A 316 4.82 -1.38 0.14
CA ALA A 316 3.92 -2.21 0.92
C ALA A 316 3.71 -3.59 0.25
N ALA A 317 3.50 -3.59 -1.07
CA ALA A 317 3.44 -4.80 -1.89
C ALA A 317 4.82 -5.12 -2.49
N ALA A 318 5.75 -5.59 -1.66
CA ALA A 318 7.13 -5.89 -2.06
C ALA A 318 7.24 -7.01 -3.11
N LEU A 319 6.29 -7.95 -3.08
CA LEU A 319 6.16 -9.10 -3.99
C LEU A 319 4.72 -9.24 -4.43
N ILE A 320 4.51 -9.45 -5.72
CA ILE A 320 3.17 -9.59 -6.29
C ILE A 320 3.13 -10.78 -7.23
N GLN A 321 2.19 -11.68 -7.02
CA GLN A 321 2.00 -12.83 -7.89
C GLN A 321 1.11 -12.50 -9.08
N ARG A 322 1.46 -13.10 -10.23
CA ARG A 322 0.65 -13.20 -11.44
C ARG A 322 0.64 -14.63 -11.92
N ILE A 323 -0.39 -14.99 -12.65
CA ILE A 323 -0.50 -16.26 -13.35
C ILE A 323 -0.68 -16.01 -14.86
N ALA A 324 0.03 -16.75 -15.67
CA ALA A 324 -0.17 -16.72 -17.11
C ALA A 324 -1.46 -17.47 -17.47
N VAL A 325 -2.44 -16.79 -18.07
CA VAL A 325 -3.72 -17.41 -18.47
C VAL A 325 -3.66 -17.97 -19.90
N HIS A 326 -2.62 -17.61 -20.65
CA HIS A 326 -2.26 -18.16 -21.95
C HIS A 326 -0.75 -18.36 -22.02
N ASP A 327 -0.29 -19.18 -22.98
CA ASP A 327 1.12 -19.21 -23.33
C ASP A 327 1.55 -17.83 -23.82
N ALA A 328 2.69 -17.34 -23.36
CA ALA A 328 3.20 -16.01 -23.66
C ALA A 328 4.72 -15.99 -23.72
N VAL A 329 5.28 -14.94 -24.32
CA VAL A 329 6.70 -14.68 -24.35
C VAL A 329 6.96 -13.34 -23.69
N ILE A 330 7.80 -13.32 -22.67
CA ILE A 330 8.14 -12.12 -21.90
C ILE A 330 9.48 -11.56 -22.39
N PRO A 331 9.52 -10.34 -22.95
CA PRO A 331 10.77 -9.70 -23.36
C PRO A 331 11.61 -9.28 -22.15
N LEU A 332 12.91 -9.19 -22.32
CA LEU A 332 13.87 -8.73 -21.31
C LEU A 332 14.56 -7.44 -21.75
N SER A 333 15.04 -6.65 -20.79
CA SER A 333 15.85 -5.46 -21.04
C SER A 333 17.19 -5.79 -21.70
N ASP A 334 17.84 -6.83 -21.22
CA ASP A 334 19.12 -7.30 -21.68
C ASP A 334 19.10 -8.83 -21.80
N SER A 335 20.01 -9.39 -22.60
CA SER A 335 20.18 -10.84 -22.67
C SER A 335 20.68 -11.37 -21.35
N ILE A 336 20.10 -12.48 -20.90
CA ILE A 336 20.52 -13.21 -19.69
C ILE A 336 21.06 -14.58 -20.07
N GLU A 337 22.01 -15.07 -19.30
CA GLU A 337 22.54 -16.43 -19.47
C GLU A 337 21.70 -17.43 -18.66
N THR A 338 21.29 -18.49 -19.34
CA THR A 338 20.58 -19.60 -18.67
C THR A 338 21.55 -20.49 -17.91
N SER A 339 21.06 -21.39 -17.06
CA SER A 339 21.87 -22.37 -16.35
C SER A 339 22.62 -23.35 -17.30
N THR A 340 22.27 -23.37 -18.59
CA THR A 340 22.93 -24.18 -19.62
C THR A 340 23.93 -23.36 -20.45
N GLY A 341 24.20 -22.10 -20.12
CA GLY A 341 25.11 -21.21 -20.83
C GLY A 341 24.51 -20.55 -22.09
N GLN A 342 23.22 -20.74 -22.37
CA GLN A 342 22.56 -20.11 -23.52
C GLN A 342 22.15 -18.67 -23.19
N LEU A 343 22.48 -17.72 -24.06
CA LEU A 343 21.98 -16.35 -23.97
C LEU A 343 20.56 -16.25 -24.54
N ILE A 344 19.65 -15.70 -23.74
CA ILE A 344 18.26 -15.45 -24.13
C ILE A 344 17.87 -14.00 -23.85
N ASN A 345 17.07 -13.39 -24.71
CA ASN A 345 16.53 -12.03 -24.53
C ASN A 345 15.01 -12.02 -24.29
N GLN A 346 14.42 -13.19 -24.17
CA GLN A 346 13.00 -13.40 -23.92
C GLN A 346 12.76 -14.71 -23.17
N ILE A 347 11.67 -14.81 -22.42
CA ILE A 347 11.33 -15.97 -21.61
C ILE A 347 9.98 -16.50 -22.06
N PRO A 348 9.91 -17.74 -22.59
CA PRO A 348 8.64 -18.40 -22.83
C PRO A 348 8.02 -18.83 -21.50
N VAL A 349 6.74 -18.51 -21.30
CA VAL A 349 5.93 -18.94 -20.16
C VAL A 349 4.72 -19.68 -20.64
N ARG A 350 4.36 -20.74 -19.94
CA ARG A 350 3.21 -21.57 -20.25
C ARG A 350 1.98 -21.10 -19.49
N LYS A 351 0.81 -21.37 -20.01
CA LYS A 351 -0.45 -21.22 -19.28
C LYS A 351 -0.37 -21.92 -17.91
N GLY A 352 -0.82 -21.25 -16.88
CA GLY A 352 -0.77 -21.73 -15.50
C GLY A 352 0.53 -21.43 -14.75
N GLN A 353 1.56 -20.93 -15.41
CA GLN A 353 2.83 -20.61 -14.76
C GLN A 353 2.69 -19.41 -13.84
N VAL A 354 3.14 -19.56 -12.59
CA VAL A 354 3.16 -18.48 -11.59
C VAL A 354 4.41 -17.63 -11.76
N LEU A 355 4.21 -16.32 -11.75
CA LEU A 355 5.23 -15.30 -11.84
C LEU A 355 5.18 -14.45 -10.56
N THR A 356 6.32 -14.15 -9.98
CA THR A 356 6.44 -13.24 -8.83
C THR A 356 7.15 -11.96 -9.26
N LEU A 357 6.43 -10.86 -9.29
CA LEU A 357 6.97 -9.54 -9.58
C LEU A 357 7.71 -9.05 -8.34
N ALA A 358 9.02 -8.88 -8.44
CA ALA A 358 9.90 -8.48 -7.35
C ALA A 358 10.01 -6.95 -7.27
N VAL A 359 8.92 -6.28 -6.85
CA VAL A 359 8.81 -4.82 -6.77
C VAL A 359 9.95 -4.22 -5.96
N ALA A 360 10.21 -4.74 -4.76
CA ALA A 360 11.28 -4.24 -3.90
C ALA A 360 12.67 -4.40 -4.53
N SER A 361 12.91 -5.44 -5.32
CA SER A 361 14.17 -5.63 -6.04
C SER A 361 14.31 -4.65 -7.20
N TYR A 362 13.24 -4.46 -7.99
CA TYR A 362 13.21 -3.46 -9.06
C TYR A 362 13.55 -2.07 -8.53
N GLN A 363 12.92 -1.66 -7.45
CA GLN A 363 13.11 -0.34 -6.84
C GLN A 363 14.48 -0.15 -6.14
N ARG A 364 15.36 -1.15 -6.20
CA ARG A 364 16.74 -1.11 -5.70
C ARG A 364 17.77 -1.48 -6.78
N LEU A 365 17.41 -1.36 -8.07
CA LEU A 365 18.31 -1.60 -9.18
C LEU A 365 19.38 -0.49 -9.24
N GLU A 366 20.64 -0.82 -9.00
CA GLU A 366 21.76 0.14 -9.06
C GLU A 366 21.82 0.90 -10.40
N ARG A 367 21.47 0.22 -11.50
CA ARG A 367 21.38 0.82 -12.83
C ARG A 367 20.47 2.06 -12.90
N TYR A 368 19.39 2.10 -12.08
CA TYR A 368 18.41 3.20 -12.10
C TYR A 368 18.53 4.12 -10.88
N TRP A 369 19.05 3.60 -9.77
CA TRP A 369 19.03 4.30 -8.48
C TRP A 369 20.44 4.65 -7.97
N GLY A 370 21.50 4.30 -8.73
CA GLY A 370 22.90 4.50 -8.35
C GLY A 370 23.43 3.43 -7.39
N ASP A 371 24.73 3.49 -7.09
CA ASP A 371 25.43 2.51 -6.27
C ASP A 371 24.92 2.43 -4.83
N ASP A 372 24.28 3.50 -4.38
CA ASP A 372 23.64 3.60 -3.07
C ASP A 372 22.14 3.27 -3.08
N ALA A 373 21.68 2.52 -4.07
CA ALA A 373 20.27 2.12 -4.24
C ALA A 373 19.66 1.45 -3.01
N GLN A 374 20.46 0.85 -2.14
CA GLN A 374 20.03 0.22 -0.89
C GLN A 374 19.91 1.21 0.28
N LYS A 375 20.45 2.42 0.16
CA LYS A 375 20.49 3.41 1.23
C LYS A 375 19.30 4.37 1.13
N PHE A 376 18.84 4.81 2.28
CA PHE A 376 17.90 5.91 2.38
C PHE A 376 18.63 7.22 2.07
N ARG A 377 18.35 7.81 0.93
CA ARG A 377 18.93 9.08 0.47
C ARG A 377 17.86 9.90 -0.25
N PRO A 378 17.06 10.63 0.49
CA PRO A 378 16.03 11.49 -0.11
C PRO A 378 16.57 12.49 -1.13
N SER A 379 17.79 12.99 -0.97
CA SER A 379 18.42 13.94 -1.92
C SER A 379 18.54 13.40 -3.34
N ARG A 380 18.51 12.08 -3.57
CA ARG A 380 18.58 11.50 -4.93
C ARG A 380 17.48 12.01 -5.86
N TRP A 381 16.36 12.40 -5.30
CA TRP A 381 15.23 12.93 -6.03
C TRP A 381 15.42 14.41 -6.42
N LEU A 382 16.43 15.08 -5.85
CA LEU A 382 16.74 16.50 -5.95
C LEU A 382 17.94 16.81 -6.80
N ASP A 383 18.99 16.02 -6.62
CA ASP A 383 20.35 16.31 -7.09
C ASP A 383 20.60 15.88 -8.54
N GLY A 384 19.55 15.48 -9.26
CA GLY A 384 19.66 15.03 -10.64
C GLY A 384 20.33 13.65 -10.79
N THR A 385 20.62 12.95 -9.71
CA THR A 385 21.24 11.60 -9.75
C THR A 385 20.35 10.62 -10.52
N ILE A 386 19.03 10.82 -10.49
CA ILE A 386 18.09 9.99 -11.25
C ILE A 386 17.99 10.54 -12.67
N THR A 387 18.93 10.17 -13.51
CA THR A 387 19.01 10.63 -14.91
C THR A 387 18.14 9.82 -15.87
N SER A 388 17.78 8.61 -15.50
CA SER A 388 16.94 7.71 -16.30
C SER A 388 16.06 6.86 -15.38
N HIS A 389 14.76 7.05 -15.48
CA HIS A 389 13.79 6.29 -14.70
C HIS A 389 13.43 4.93 -15.32
N GLY A 390 14.09 4.51 -16.39
CA GLY A 390 13.69 3.34 -17.16
C GLY A 390 12.30 3.47 -17.78
N PRO A 391 11.63 2.35 -18.12
CA PRO A 391 10.26 2.40 -18.63
C PRO A 391 9.30 2.92 -17.57
N ALA A 392 8.27 3.66 -17.99
CA ALA A 392 7.23 4.15 -17.07
C ALA A 392 6.37 2.97 -16.57
N LEU A 393 6.53 2.60 -15.31
CA LEU A 393 5.90 1.42 -14.71
C LEU A 393 4.74 1.76 -13.79
N GLY A 394 4.86 2.79 -12.96
CA GLY A 394 3.87 3.12 -11.95
C GLY A 394 3.35 4.56 -12.05
N PRO A 395 2.23 4.86 -11.39
CA PRO A 395 1.54 6.15 -11.48
C PRO A 395 2.23 7.25 -10.69
N TYR A 396 3.16 6.89 -9.79
CA TYR A 396 3.78 7.81 -8.86
C TYR A 396 5.30 7.66 -8.88
N ALA A 397 6.01 8.72 -9.25
CA ALA A 397 7.48 8.76 -9.30
C ALA A 397 8.11 7.58 -10.07
N ASN A 398 7.40 7.01 -11.02
CA ASN A 398 7.77 5.79 -11.74
C ASN A 398 8.02 4.54 -10.85
N LEU A 399 7.54 4.58 -9.61
CA LEU A 399 7.63 3.48 -8.66
C LEU A 399 6.50 2.47 -8.85
N LEU A 400 6.79 1.20 -8.62
CA LEU A 400 5.79 0.12 -8.61
C LEU A 400 5.11 -0.06 -7.25
N SER A 401 5.33 0.81 -6.27
CA SER A 401 4.72 0.72 -4.94
C SER A 401 3.20 0.77 -4.99
N PHE A 402 2.63 1.36 -6.03
CA PHE A 402 1.19 1.40 -6.33
C PHE A 402 0.81 0.56 -7.55
N LEU A 403 1.71 -0.30 -8.03
CA LEU A 403 1.60 -0.99 -9.31
C LEU A 403 1.48 -0.04 -10.51
N GLY A 404 1.06 -0.60 -11.64
CA GLY A 404 0.82 0.11 -12.90
C GLY A 404 -0.20 -0.61 -13.77
N GLY A 405 -0.44 -0.05 -14.95
CA GLY A 405 -1.38 -0.61 -15.92
C GLY A 405 -2.82 -0.65 -15.42
N PRO A 406 -3.65 -1.56 -15.96
CA PRO A 406 -5.08 -1.65 -15.62
C PRO A 406 -5.38 -2.00 -14.15
N ARG A 407 -4.38 -2.48 -13.41
CA ARG A 407 -4.50 -2.91 -12.00
C ARG A 407 -3.71 -2.01 -11.05
N VAL A 408 -3.57 -0.76 -11.41
CA VAL A 408 -2.98 0.29 -10.56
C VAL A 408 -3.83 0.46 -9.29
N CYS A 409 -3.17 0.74 -8.16
CA CYS A 409 -3.86 1.03 -6.91
C CYS A 409 -4.79 2.24 -7.08
N LEU A 410 -6.08 2.06 -6.84
CA LEU A 410 -7.05 3.13 -6.98
C LEU A 410 -6.85 4.25 -5.95
N GLY A 411 -6.47 3.87 -4.73
CA GLY A 411 -6.25 4.78 -3.61
C GLY A 411 -4.87 5.47 -3.60
N TRP A 412 -4.04 5.36 -4.64
CA TRP A 412 -2.67 5.86 -4.57
C TRP A 412 -2.58 7.37 -4.28
N ARG A 413 -3.49 8.17 -4.83
CA ARG A 413 -3.52 9.61 -4.56
C ARG A 413 -3.93 9.92 -3.12
N PHE A 414 -4.89 9.15 -2.60
CA PHE A 414 -5.33 9.25 -1.22
C PHE A 414 -4.19 8.88 -0.27
N ALA A 415 -3.55 7.74 -0.47
CA ALA A 415 -2.44 7.28 0.36
C ALA A 415 -1.26 8.26 0.35
N VAL A 416 -0.96 8.86 -0.80
CA VAL A 416 0.09 9.88 -0.90
C VAL A 416 -0.28 11.12 -0.08
N LEU A 417 -1.49 11.67 -0.24
CA LEU A 417 -1.96 12.81 0.53
C LEU A 417 -1.99 12.49 2.04
N GLU A 418 -2.46 11.31 2.42
CA GLU A 418 -2.47 10.84 3.79
C GLU A 418 -1.06 10.83 4.40
N MET A 419 -0.09 10.23 3.71
CA MET A 419 1.32 10.26 4.16
C MET A 419 1.85 11.69 4.32
N GLN A 420 1.55 12.60 3.40
CA GLN A 420 1.97 14.01 3.48
C GLN A 420 1.44 14.68 4.73
N VAL A 421 0.13 14.57 4.95
CA VAL A 421 -0.54 15.17 6.10
C VAL A 421 0.03 14.63 7.41
N PHE A 422 0.19 13.30 7.50
CA PHE A 422 0.69 12.67 8.71
C PHE A 422 2.15 12.99 8.99
N PHE A 423 3.03 12.94 7.98
CA PHE A 423 4.42 13.34 8.18
C PHE A 423 4.54 14.83 8.56
N SER A 424 3.76 15.70 7.91
CA SER A 424 3.77 17.13 8.24
C SER A 424 3.37 17.37 9.68
N GLU A 425 2.27 16.79 10.13
CA GLU A 425 1.76 16.94 11.49
C GLU A 425 2.74 16.37 12.53
N LEU A 426 3.22 15.15 12.31
CA LEU A 426 4.07 14.45 13.26
C LEU A 426 5.47 15.09 13.38
N VAL A 427 6.10 15.42 12.27
CA VAL A 427 7.47 15.98 12.27
C VAL A 427 7.48 17.42 12.75
N SER A 428 6.40 18.17 12.57
CA SER A 428 6.31 19.53 13.11
C SER A 428 6.24 19.59 14.63
N LYS A 429 5.72 18.53 15.28
CA LYS A 429 5.44 18.50 16.74
C LYS A 429 6.36 17.59 17.53
N PHE A 430 6.95 16.58 16.89
CA PHE A 430 7.71 15.56 17.58
C PHE A 430 9.09 15.33 16.96
N SER A 431 10.01 14.92 17.82
CA SER A 431 11.28 14.32 17.44
C SER A 431 11.25 12.83 17.70
N PHE A 432 11.71 12.05 16.73
CA PHE A 432 11.74 10.59 16.77
C PHE A 432 13.19 10.12 16.86
N ALA A 433 13.45 9.18 17.77
CA ALA A 433 14.74 8.51 17.90
C ALA A 433 14.55 7.00 18.10
N LEU A 434 15.54 6.22 17.71
CA LEU A 434 15.52 4.77 17.95
C LEU A 434 15.94 4.47 19.38
N SER A 435 15.34 3.46 19.99
CA SER A 435 15.88 2.82 21.18
C SER A 435 17.14 2.04 20.78
N GLU A 436 18.20 2.12 21.60
CA GLU A 436 19.46 1.42 21.33
C GLU A 436 19.30 -0.10 21.28
N ASP A 437 18.30 -0.63 22.00
CA ASP A 437 18.05 -2.07 22.13
C ASP A 437 17.04 -2.60 21.09
N ASP A 438 16.30 -1.73 20.36
CA ASP A 438 15.19 -2.12 19.50
C ASP A 438 15.49 -1.99 18.01
N PHE A 439 16.20 -2.98 17.47
CA PHE A 439 16.42 -3.07 16.04
C PHE A 439 15.19 -3.63 15.32
N VAL A 440 14.40 -2.73 14.72
CA VAL A 440 13.21 -3.11 13.93
C VAL A 440 13.62 -3.75 12.60
N ARG A 441 13.08 -4.93 12.31
CA ARG A 441 13.28 -5.68 11.06
C ARG A 441 12.06 -5.53 10.14
N MET A 442 12.24 -5.91 8.88
CA MET A 442 11.18 -6.00 7.90
C MET A 442 10.74 -7.44 7.72
N ARG A 443 9.45 -7.69 7.68
CA ARG A 443 8.86 -8.97 7.29
C ARG A 443 7.80 -8.76 6.22
N PHE A 444 7.76 -9.61 5.22
CA PHE A 444 6.68 -9.65 4.26
C PHE A 444 5.61 -10.65 4.72
N SER A 445 4.39 -10.16 4.91
CA SER A 445 3.23 -10.95 5.32
C SER A 445 1.99 -10.43 4.58
N GLY A 446 1.91 -10.69 3.27
CA GLY A 446 0.92 -10.04 2.39
C GLY A 446 1.25 -8.57 2.10
N ALA A 447 1.67 -7.83 3.11
CA ALA A 447 2.30 -6.51 3.01
C ALA A 447 3.66 -6.51 3.73
N LEU A 448 4.49 -5.51 3.45
CA LEU A 448 5.73 -5.28 4.20
C LEU A 448 5.37 -4.66 5.55
N ILE A 449 5.81 -5.30 6.63
CA ILE A 449 5.51 -4.88 8.00
C ILE A 449 6.79 -4.73 8.84
N PRO A 450 6.84 -3.76 9.77
CA PRO A 450 7.89 -3.66 10.77
C PRO A 450 7.66 -4.72 11.85
N VAL A 451 8.72 -5.39 12.28
CA VAL A 451 8.67 -6.42 13.34
C VAL A 451 9.87 -6.29 14.26
N LEU A 452 9.71 -6.72 15.51
CA LEU A 452 10.81 -6.82 16.46
C LEU A 452 11.88 -7.83 15.97
N PRO A 453 13.11 -7.79 16.52
CA PRO A 453 14.21 -8.67 16.12
C PRO A 453 13.88 -10.16 16.18
N ASN A 454 13.07 -10.58 17.16
CA ASN A 454 12.58 -11.94 17.31
C ASN A 454 11.52 -12.33 16.25
N GLY A 455 11.00 -11.33 15.49
CA GLY A 455 9.97 -11.52 14.47
C GLY A 455 8.59 -11.90 15.04
N SER A 456 8.38 -11.80 16.35
CA SER A 456 7.17 -12.30 17.02
C SER A 456 5.93 -11.49 16.65
N GLU A 457 6.06 -10.17 16.61
CA GLU A 457 4.92 -9.27 16.41
C GLU A 457 5.26 -8.03 15.57
N LYS A 458 4.22 -7.40 15.05
CA LYS A 458 4.29 -6.11 14.34
C LYS A 458 4.50 -5.01 15.37
N ALA A 459 5.68 -4.43 15.39
CA ALA A 459 6.03 -3.35 16.31
C ALA A 459 7.15 -2.46 15.76
N ALA A 460 7.13 -1.20 16.19
CA ALA A 460 8.18 -0.21 15.97
C ALA A 460 8.26 0.73 17.19
N PRO A 461 8.93 0.31 18.27
CA PRO A 461 9.14 1.15 19.43
C PRO A 461 10.11 2.29 19.07
N MET A 462 9.78 3.50 19.49
CA MET A 462 10.57 4.71 19.27
C MET A 462 10.51 5.60 20.50
N TRP A 463 11.61 6.31 20.76
CA TRP A 463 11.62 7.45 21.65
C TRP A 463 10.97 8.63 20.92
N ILE A 464 9.96 9.22 21.55
CA ILE A 464 9.22 10.35 21.00
C ILE A 464 9.32 11.49 21.98
N THR A 465 9.82 12.63 21.51
CA THR A 465 9.95 13.85 22.32
C THR A 465 9.15 14.96 21.67
N ARG A 466 8.27 15.60 22.41
CA ARG A 466 7.57 16.81 21.97
C ARG A 466 8.57 17.97 21.88
N ILE A 467 8.47 18.79 20.83
CA ILE A 467 9.31 19.94 20.54
C ILE A 467 8.51 21.23 20.63
#